data_20a357e593f51aec1d4e7c5b5873f553
#
_entry.id   20a357e593f51aec1d4e7c5b5873f553
#
_cell.length_a   1.000
_cell.length_b   1.000
_cell.length_c   1.000
_cell.angle_alpha   90.00
_cell.angle_beta   90.00
_cell.angle_gamma   90.00
#
_symmetry.space_group_name_H-M   'P 1'
#
loop_
_entity.id
_entity.type
_entity.pdbx_description
1 polymer ?
#
loop_
_entity_poly.entity_id
_entity_poly.type
_entity_poly.pdbx_seq_one_letter_code
_entity_poly.pdbx_strand_id
1 'polypeptide(L)'
;DSALIPEGVKRCSFKAFSLWLLVIFAVLGWGVLGGFLVLWKGLNVTGLNDSFGFGLYITADLAVIALGAGAFFTGFLTYVIGKKELKDIINLAVVVGFICYTGAQAVLLLEIGQPIRGWFSFWHPNVHSMLTEVIFCITLYTIVLTVEYLPLILENRQLDKVPEFHYFSHNLHEIMVVFAATGTFLSFFHQGSLGGLYGVMFARPFAFREGFFIWPWTFFLFVASAIASGPALTILVCKMVEGVTRKKLVRREAILLLAKVTGYLLAFYMVVKILDTWWWATQTAPRMGMNFADFFQTPYGMWLLVAEIVVCGIIPAIILLTPQAREDEVLLIV
;
A
#
# COMPACT_ATOMS: atom_id res chain seq x y z
N ASP A 1 -3.69 25.57 27.65
CA ASP A 1 -3.12 25.56 26.28
C ASP A 1 -1.63 25.20 26.23
N SER A 2 -0.82 25.56 27.25
CA SER A 2 0.62 25.20 27.31
C SER A 2 0.87 23.71 27.57
N ALA A 3 -0.08 22.99 28.13
CA ALA A 3 0.03 21.55 28.38
C ALA A 3 -0.12 20.68 27.11
N LEU A 4 -0.69 21.21 26.03
CA LEU A 4 -0.97 20.48 24.79
C LEU A 4 0.10 20.69 23.70
N ILE A 5 0.98 21.68 23.88
CA ILE A 5 2.03 22.01 22.91
C ILE A 5 3.38 21.79 23.59
N PRO A 6 4.21 20.88 23.09
CA PRO A 6 5.55 20.67 23.64
C PRO A 6 6.37 21.97 23.62
N GLU A 7 7.19 22.18 24.67
CA GLU A 7 8.09 23.32 24.73
C GLU A 7 9.06 23.31 23.53
N GLY A 8 9.26 24.49 22.92
CA GLY A 8 10.15 24.64 21.75
C GLY A 8 9.50 24.43 20.40
N VAL A 9 8.22 24.06 20.31
CA VAL A 9 7.49 23.99 19.03
C VAL A 9 7.08 25.38 18.59
N LYS A 10 7.58 25.82 17.43
CA LYS A 10 7.15 27.09 16.82
C LYS A 10 5.73 26.93 16.28
N ARG A 11 4.82 27.80 16.70
CA ARG A 11 3.46 27.87 16.16
C ARG A 11 3.52 28.37 14.71
N CYS A 12 2.75 27.73 13.84
CA CYS A 12 2.54 28.22 12.50
C CYS A 12 1.77 29.56 12.56
N SER A 13 2.10 30.53 11.70
CA SER A 13 1.32 31.75 11.62
C SER A 13 -0.09 31.45 11.11
N PHE A 14 -1.09 32.19 11.60
CA PHE A 14 -2.48 31.99 11.18
C PHE A 14 -2.65 32.09 9.65
N LYS A 15 -1.94 33.03 8.99
CA LYS A 15 -1.96 33.15 7.52
C LYS A 15 -1.43 31.91 6.80
N ALA A 16 -0.29 31.38 7.24
CA ALA A 16 0.30 30.17 6.63
C ALA A 16 -0.59 28.94 6.88
N PHE A 17 -1.17 28.82 8.07
CA PHE A 17 -2.10 27.75 8.41
C PHE A 17 -3.38 27.82 7.58
N SER A 18 -3.96 29.02 7.43
CA SER A 18 -5.17 29.23 6.62
C SER A 18 -4.91 28.94 5.14
N LEU A 19 -3.76 29.35 4.60
CA LEU A 19 -3.39 29.03 3.22
C LEU A 19 -3.24 27.51 3.02
N TRP A 20 -2.59 26.83 3.94
CA TRP A 20 -2.44 25.38 3.90
C TRP A 20 -3.79 24.66 3.96
N LEU A 21 -4.69 25.10 4.87
CA LEU A 21 -6.05 24.57 4.95
C LEU A 21 -6.84 24.81 3.66
N LEU A 22 -6.72 26.00 3.06
CA LEU A 22 -7.41 26.33 1.81
C LEU A 22 -6.99 25.39 0.68
N VAL A 23 -5.70 25.09 0.54
CA VAL A 23 -5.20 24.12 -0.45
C VAL A 23 -5.77 22.73 -0.20
N ILE A 24 -5.75 22.26 1.05
CA ILE A 24 -6.30 20.95 1.42
C ILE A 24 -7.80 20.89 1.11
N PHE A 25 -8.57 21.91 1.54
CA PHE A 25 -10.01 21.94 1.29
C PHE A 25 -10.37 22.07 -0.20
N ALA A 26 -9.54 22.75 -0.99
CA ALA A 26 -9.73 22.81 -2.45
C ALA A 26 -9.55 21.42 -3.09
N VAL A 27 -8.50 20.68 -2.73
CA VAL A 27 -8.25 19.32 -3.23
C VAL A 27 -9.32 18.36 -2.75
N LEU A 28 -9.67 18.38 -1.46
CA LEU A 28 -10.73 17.55 -0.90
C LEU A 28 -12.10 17.89 -1.53
N GLY A 29 -12.42 19.17 -1.71
CA GLY A 29 -13.65 19.60 -2.35
C GLY A 29 -13.78 19.10 -3.79
N TRP A 30 -12.67 19.11 -4.54
CA TRP A 30 -12.62 18.55 -5.88
C TRP A 30 -12.89 17.04 -5.86
N GLY A 31 -12.25 16.30 -4.96
CA GLY A 31 -12.45 14.86 -4.79
C GLY A 31 -13.89 14.52 -4.36
N VAL A 32 -14.45 15.27 -3.40
CA VAL A 32 -15.84 15.10 -2.93
C VAL A 32 -16.83 15.39 -4.06
N LEU A 33 -16.59 16.44 -4.86
CA LEU A 33 -17.44 16.75 -6.01
C LEU A 33 -17.42 15.62 -7.04
N GLY A 34 -16.24 15.08 -7.36
CA GLY A 34 -16.11 13.93 -8.24
C GLY A 34 -16.84 12.71 -7.71
N GLY A 35 -16.63 12.38 -6.43
CA GLY A 35 -17.34 11.28 -5.76
C GLY A 35 -18.86 11.46 -5.76
N PHE A 36 -19.36 12.67 -5.48
CA PHE A 36 -20.79 12.98 -5.54
C PHE A 36 -21.37 12.77 -6.95
N LEU A 37 -20.66 13.20 -8.00
CA LEU A 37 -21.09 12.99 -9.37
C LEU A 37 -21.18 11.52 -9.74
N VAL A 38 -20.21 10.70 -9.31
CA VAL A 38 -20.20 9.26 -9.52
C VAL A 38 -21.37 8.59 -8.77
N LEU A 39 -21.59 8.96 -7.51
CA LEU A 39 -22.71 8.41 -6.72
C LEU A 39 -24.08 8.80 -7.27
N TRP A 40 -24.21 9.99 -7.86
CA TRP A 40 -25.48 10.46 -8.42
C TRP A 40 -25.74 9.88 -9.81
N LYS A 41 -24.75 9.94 -10.70
CA LYS A 41 -24.93 9.61 -12.13
C LYS A 41 -24.47 8.20 -12.49
N GLY A 42 -23.80 7.51 -11.56
CA GLY A 42 -23.18 6.21 -11.79
C GLY A 42 -21.82 6.30 -12.46
N LEU A 43 -21.20 5.14 -12.72
CA LEU A 43 -19.87 5.03 -13.30
C LEU A 43 -19.78 5.46 -14.78
N ASN A 44 -20.90 5.61 -15.47
CA ASN A 44 -20.93 6.06 -16.87
C ASN A 44 -20.33 7.47 -17.09
N VAL A 45 -20.21 8.29 -16.04
CA VAL A 45 -19.54 9.59 -16.12
C VAL A 45 -18.02 9.52 -16.00
N THR A 46 -17.47 8.33 -15.72
CA THR A 46 -16.03 8.12 -15.54
C THR A 46 -15.30 7.71 -16.84
N GLY A 47 -16.02 7.50 -17.94
CA GLY A 47 -15.47 7.02 -19.19
C GLY A 47 -15.17 5.52 -19.22
N LEU A 48 -15.54 4.75 -18.19
CA LEU A 48 -15.46 3.29 -18.19
C LEU A 48 -16.41 2.71 -19.27
N ASN A 49 -15.94 1.70 -19.97
CA ASN A 49 -16.69 0.99 -21.01
C ASN A 49 -16.16 -0.45 -21.15
N ASP A 50 -16.75 -1.23 -22.06
CA ASP A 50 -16.37 -2.63 -22.26
C ASP A 50 -14.89 -2.81 -22.66
N SER A 51 -14.28 -1.82 -23.32
CA SER A 51 -12.86 -1.84 -23.69
C SER A 51 -11.95 -1.37 -22.55
N PHE A 52 -12.45 -0.49 -21.68
CA PHE A 52 -11.77 0.06 -20.50
C PHE A 52 -12.59 -0.23 -19.24
N GLY A 53 -12.62 -1.49 -18.82
CA GLY A 53 -13.40 -1.94 -17.67
C GLY A 53 -12.80 -1.49 -16.31
N PHE A 54 -11.52 -1.08 -16.27
CA PHE A 54 -10.84 -0.56 -15.11
C PHE A 54 -10.18 0.77 -15.42
N GLY A 55 -10.44 1.76 -14.58
CA GLY A 55 -9.93 3.14 -14.76
C GLY A 55 -8.89 3.53 -13.71
N LEU A 56 -8.70 4.83 -13.57
CA LEU A 56 -7.78 5.41 -12.58
C LEU A 56 -8.14 5.06 -11.15
N TYR A 57 -9.40 4.80 -10.84
CA TYR A 57 -9.82 4.39 -9.50
C TYR A 57 -9.14 3.09 -9.08
N ILE A 58 -9.23 2.02 -9.88
CA ILE A 58 -8.56 0.74 -9.59
C ILE A 58 -7.04 0.90 -9.61
N THR A 59 -6.49 1.67 -10.54
CA THR A 59 -5.05 1.92 -10.56
C THR A 59 -4.57 2.59 -9.28
N ALA A 60 -5.30 3.60 -8.79
CA ALA A 60 -4.99 4.28 -7.54
C ALA A 60 -5.20 3.36 -6.33
N ASP A 61 -6.30 2.61 -6.31
CA ASP A 61 -6.62 1.67 -5.24
C ASP A 61 -5.52 0.61 -5.07
N LEU A 62 -5.16 -0.08 -6.15
CA LEU A 62 -4.13 -1.11 -6.14
C LEU A 62 -2.74 -0.57 -5.74
N ALA A 63 -2.37 0.62 -6.26
CA ALA A 63 -1.10 1.24 -5.92
C ALA A 63 -1.05 1.63 -4.43
N VAL A 64 -2.09 2.30 -3.94
CA VAL A 64 -2.14 2.79 -2.55
C VAL A 64 -2.22 1.64 -1.55
N ILE A 65 -2.99 0.60 -1.84
CA ILE A 65 -3.06 -0.61 -0.99
C ILE A 65 -1.71 -1.31 -0.92
N ALA A 66 -1.02 -1.50 -2.05
CA ALA A 66 0.30 -2.11 -2.07
C ALA A 66 1.31 -1.29 -1.27
N LEU A 67 1.30 0.02 -1.42
CA LEU A 67 2.14 0.94 -0.65
C LEU A 67 1.82 0.92 0.86
N GLY A 68 0.55 0.74 1.22
CA GLY A 68 0.09 0.57 2.61
C GLY A 68 0.61 -0.72 3.27
N ALA A 69 1.04 -1.69 2.49
CA ALA A 69 1.60 -2.95 2.98
C ALA A 69 2.85 -2.78 3.87
N GLY A 70 3.51 -1.61 3.80
CA GLY A 70 4.64 -1.28 4.66
C GLY A 70 4.34 -1.37 6.15
N ALA A 71 3.11 -1.06 6.55
CA ALA A 71 2.68 -1.11 7.95
C ALA A 71 2.80 -2.54 8.52
N PHE A 72 2.08 -3.49 7.92
CA PHE A 72 2.04 -4.85 8.43
C PHE A 72 3.38 -5.57 8.26
N PHE A 73 4.10 -5.36 7.16
CA PHE A 73 5.38 -6.00 6.95
C PHE A 73 6.44 -5.48 7.93
N THR A 74 6.48 -4.18 8.19
CA THR A 74 7.35 -3.60 9.21
C THR A 74 6.96 -4.09 10.61
N GLY A 75 5.66 -4.23 10.90
CA GLY A 75 5.15 -4.85 12.11
C GLY A 75 5.59 -6.31 12.26
N PHE A 76 5.46 -7.10 11.21
CA PHE A 76 5.94 -8.49 11.17
C PHE A 76 7.44 -8.58 11.45
N LEU A 77 8.26 -7.77 10.81
CA LEU A 77 9.71 -7.73 11.06
C LEU A 77 10.03 -7.35 12.51
N THR A 78 9.28 -6.42 13.07
CA THR A 78 9.53 -5.86 14.41
C THR A 78 9.07 -6.81 15.51
N TYR A 79 7.83 -7.30 15.42
CA TYR A 79 7.17 -8.03 16.51
C TYR A 79 7.30 -9.55 16.36
N VAL A 80 7.22 -10.09 15.15
CA VAL A 80 7.27 -11.55 14.91
C VAL A 80 8.70 -12.02 14.70
N ILE A 81 9.47 -11.34 13.83
CA ILE A 81 10.90 -11.67 13.59
C ILE A 81 11.80 -11.15 14.72
N GLY A 82 11.34 -10.13 15.48
CA GLY A 82 12.06 -9.60 16.61
C GLY A 82 13.15 -8.57 16.29
N LYS A 83 13.07 -7.87 15.16
CA LYS A 83 13.99 -6.81 14.76
C LYS A 83 13.70 -5.52 15.55
N LYS A 84 14.24 -5.45 16.75
CA LYS A 84 14.01 -4.34 17.70
C LYS A 84 14.47 -2.98 17.16
N GLU A 85 15.42 -2.95 16.24
CA GLU A 85 15.91 -1.74 15.59
C GLU A 85 14.83 -1.00 14.81
N LEU A 86 13.79 -1.72 14.33
CA LEU A 86 12.68 -1.16 13.58
C LEU A 86 11.58 -0.53 14.45
N LYS A 87 11.67 -0.62 15.78
CA LYS A 87 10.68 -0.03 16.69
C LYS A 87 10.49 1.47 16.48
N ASP A 88 11.53 2.17 16.08
CA ASP A 88 11.46 3.63 15.87
C ASP A 88 10.62 4.01 14.64
N ILE A 89 10.54 3.13 13.63
CA ILE A 89 9.83 3.42 12.38
C ILE A 89 8.43 2.82 12.32
N ILE A 90 8.11 1.88 13.21
CA ILE A 90 6.83 1.16 13.16
C ILE A 90 5.63 2.09 13.32
N ASN A 91 5.71 3.07 14.22
CA ASN A 91 4.63 4.03 14.44
C ASN A 91 4.31 4.81 13.16
N LEU A 92 5.34 5.24 12.44
CA LEU A 92 5.16 5.91 11.16
C LEU A 92 4.58 4.95 10.11
N ALA A 93 5.04 3.71 10.06
CA ALA A 93 4.53 2.69 9.15
C ALA A 93 3.03 2.44 9.38
N VAL A 94 2.59 2.31 10.63
CA VAL A 94 1.16 2.14 10.99
C VAL A 94 0.33 3.35 10.53
N VAL A 95 0.80 4.58 10.76
CA VAL A 95 0.10 5.80 10.30
C VAL A 95 -0.03 5.82 8.78
N VAL A 96 1.06 5.54 8.05
CA VAL A 96 1.06 5.48 6.58
C VAL A 96 0.12 4.39 6.10
N GLY A 97 0.20 3.19 6.68
CA GLY A 97 -0.69 2.08 6.34
C GLY A 97 -2.17 2.40 6.56
N PHE A 98 -2.50 3.01 7.71
CA PHE A 98 -3.87 3.42 8.01
C PHE A 98 -4.42 4.42 6.99
N ILE A 99 -3.63 5.44 6.63
CA ILE A 99 -4.02 6.43 5.62
C ILE A 99 -4.19 5.77 4.24
N CYS A 100 -3.27 4.90 3.85
CA CYS A 100 -3.33 4.21 2.56
C CYS A 100 -4.58 3.31 2.46
N TYR A 101 -4.82 2.46 3.46
CA TYR A 101 -5.95 1.54 3.43
C TYR A 101 -7.31 2.24 3.53
N THR A 102 -7.45 3.25 4.38
CA THR A 102 -8.69 4.03 4.45
C THR A 102 -8.94 4.84 3.19
N GLY A 103 -7.89 5.40 2.58
CA GLY A 103 -7.96 6.10 1.30
C GLY A 103 -8.38 5.19 0.15
N ALA A 104 -7.76 4.02 0.05
CA ALA A 104 -8.08 3.00 -0.94
C ALA A 104 -9.55 2.54 -0.82
N GLN A 105 -10.02 2.24 0.40
CA GLN A 105 -11.42 1.87 0.62
C GLN A 105 -12.40 2.97 0.20
N ALA A 106 -12.07 4.23 0.44
CA ALA A 106 -12.90 5.34 0.00
C ALA A 106 -13.00 5.40 -1.54
N VAL A 107 -11.89 5.14 -2.24
CA VAL A 107 -11.86 5.06 -3.70
C VAL A 107 -12.63 3.84 -4.20
N LEU A 108 -12.43 2.68 -3.59
CA LEU A 108 -13.12 1.43 -3.93
C LEU A 108 -14.64 1.57 -3.79
N LEU A 109 -15.13 2.25 -2.75
CA LEU A 109 -16.56 2.53 -2.56
C LEU A 109 -17.17 3.30 -3.74
N LEU A 110 -16.42 4.16 -4.40
CA LEU A 110 -16.90 4.87 -5.60
C LEU A 110 -16.96 3.94 -6.82
N GLU A 111 -16.08 2.95 -6.89
CA GLU A 111 -15.92 2.10 -8.08
C GLU A 111 -16.85 0.89 -8.11
N ILE A 112 -17.33 0.41 -6.98
CA ILE A 112 -18.27 -0.74 -6.95
C ILE A 112 -19.63 -0.44 -7.60
N GLY A 113 -19.86 0.76 -8.08
CA GLY A 113 -21.03 1.19 -8.84
C GLY A 113 -22.30 1.37 -8.00
N GLN A 114 -22.53 0.54 -6.99
CA GLN A 114 -23.65 0.61 -6.06
C GLN A 114 -23.16 0.51 -4.61
N PRO A 115 -22.51 1.52 -4.06
CA PRO A 115 -21.89 1.48 -2.73
C PRO A 115 -22.89 1.16 -1.61
N ILE A 116 -24.15 1.61 -1.75
CA ILE A 116 -25.22 1.32 -0.79
C ILE A 116 -25.50 -0.18 -0.70
N ARG A 117 -25.17 -0.97 -1.72
CA ARG A 117 -25.32 -2.44 -1.72
C ARG A 117 -24.03 -3.18 -1.36
N GLY A 118 -22.93 -2.50 -1.11
CA GLY A 118 -21.64 -3.11 -0.77
C GLY A 118 -21.72 -4.08 0.43
N TRP A 119 -22.60 -3.79 1.41
CA TRP A 119 -22.84 -4.63 2.57
C TRP A 119 -23.46 -6.01 2.24
N PHE A 120 -24.11 -6.19 1.06
CA PHE A 120 -24.64 -7.50 0.64
C PHE A 120 -23.55 -8.57 0.57
N SER A 121 -22.32 -8.22 0.26
CA SER A 121 -21.19 -9.15 0.21
C SER A 121 -20.92 -9.87 1.52
N PHE A 122 -21.30 -9.29 2.67
CA PHE A 122 -21.16 -9.91 3.99
C PHE A 122 -22.25 -10.94 4.28
N TRP A 123 -23.46 -10.76 3.71
CA TRP A 123 -24.61 -11.62 3.95
C TRP A 123 -24.81 -12.67 2.86
N HIS A 124 -24.28 -12.42 1.67
CA HIS A 124 -24.36 -13.30 0.51
C HIS A 124 -22.98 -13.55 -0.10
N PRO A 125 -22.01 -14.06 0.70
CA PRO A 125 -20.66 -14.26 0.21
C PRO A 125 -20.63 -15.41 -0.81
N ASN A 126 -19.90 -15.21 -1.92
CA ASN A 126 -19.55 -16.30 -2.81
C ASN A 126 -18.16 -16.80 -2.44
N VAL A 127 -18.08 -17.98 -1.83
CA VAL A 127 -16.82 -18.59 -1.35
C VAL A 127 -15.81 -18.92 -2.45
N HIS A 128 -16.24 -18.93 -3.71
CA HIS A 128 -15.37 -19.15 -4.87
C HIS A 128 -14.93 -17.83 -5.54
N SER A 129 -15.34 -16.68 -5.00
CA SER A 129 -14.99 -15.38 -5.55
C SER A 129 -13.84 -14.74 -4.77
N MET A 130 -12.74 -14.46 -5.46
CA MET A 130 -11.63 -13.69 -4.88
C MET A 130 -12.05 -12.28 -4.44
N LEU A 131 -13.07 -11.71 -5.09
CA LEU A 131 -13.61 -10.40 -4.69
C LEU A 131 -14.26 -10.46 -3.29
N THR A 132 -14.94 -11.56 -2.96
CA THR A 132 -15.48 -11.78 -1.61
C THR A 132 -14.34 -11.81 -0.57
N GLU A 133 -13.27 -12.54 -0.87
CA GLU A 133 -12.08 -12.60 -0.01
C GLU A 133 -11.45 -11.21 0.18
N VAL A 134 -11.31 -10.43 -0.89
CA VAL A 134 -10.81 -9.05 -0.84
C VAL A 134 -11.64 -8.20 0.12
N ILE A 135 -12.97 -8.23 0.03
CA ILE A 135 -13.87 -7.42 0.86
C ILE A 135 -13.73 -7.80 2.35
N PHE A 136 -13.72 -9.09 2.65
CA PHE A 136 -13.54 -9.57 4.04
C PHE A 136 -12.16 -9.20 4.58
N CYS A 137 -11.10 -9.48 3.83
CA CYS A 137 -9.74 -9.21 4.27
C CYS A 137 -9.49 -7.73 4.48
N ILE A 138 -9.93 -6.85 3.56
CA ILE A 138 -9.71 -5.40 3.71
C ILE A 138 -10.48 -4.83 4.91
N THR A 139 -11.69 -5.31 5.15
CA THR A 139 -12.51 -4.88 6.29
C THR A 139 -11.89 -5.30 7.61
N LEU A 140 -11.53 -6.57 7.74
CA LEU A 140 -10.89 -7.10 8.96
C LEU A 140 -9.52 -6.45 9.19
N TYR A 141 -8.74 -6.25 8.13
CA TYR A 141 -7.44 -5.59 8.24
C TYR A 141 -7.56 -4.12 8.66
N THR A 142 -8.59 -3.41 8.19
CA THR A 142 -8.85 -2.03 8.65
C THR A 142 -9.19 -1.97 10.14
N ILE A 143 -9.92 -2.97 10.65
CA ILE A 143 -10.18 -3.09 12.09
C ILE A 143 -8.86 -3.29 12.84
N VAL A 144 -8.00 -4.19 12.38
CA VAL A 144 -6.67 -4.42 12.96
C VAL A 144 -5.84 -3.14 12.97
N LEU A 145 -5.73 -2.44 11.83
CA LEU A 145 -5.01 -1.17 11.73
C LEU A 145 -5.58 -0.09 12.67
N THR A 146 -6.91 -0.03 12.81
CA THR A 146 -7.55 0.90 13.73
C THR A 146 -7.13 0.63 15.17
N VAL A 147 -7.09 -0.65 15.57
CA VAL A 147 -6.65 -1.06 16.90
C VAL A 147 -5.16 -0.75 17.11
N GLU A 148 -4.31 -0.99 16.11
CA GLU A 148 -2.88 -0.64 16.16
C GLU A 148 -2.64 0.88 16.22
N TYR A 149 -3.53 1.67 15.62
CA TYR A 149 -3.43 3.12 15.60
C TYR A 149 -3.90 3.79 16.91
N LEU A 150 -4.78 3.14 17.68
CA LEU A 150 -5.32 3.70 18.93
C LEU A 150 -4.24 4.08 19.96
N PRO A 151 -3.26 3.24 20.30
CA PRO A 151 -2.19 3.61 21.23
C PRO A 151 -1.42 4.85 20.78
N LEU A 152 -1.16 4.97 19.46
CA LEU A 152 -0.44 6.12 18.91
C LEU A 152 -1.20 7.43 19.11
N ILE A 153 -2.53 7.42 18.98
CA ILE A 153 -3.37 8.60 19.25
C ILE A 153 -3.30 8.95 20.73
N LEU A 154 -3.46 7.98 21.60
CA LEU A 154 -3.49 8.17 23.05
C LEU A 154 -2.16 8.76 23.54
N GLU A 155 -1.03 8.16 23.17
CA GLU A 155 0.31 8.62 23.57
C GLU A 155 0.64 10.02 23.03
N ASN A 156 0.38 10.30 21.75
CA ASN A 156 0.70 11.59 21.13
C ASN A 156 -0.16 12.75 21.64
N ARG A 157 -1.36 12.49 22.15
CA ARG A 157 -2.25 13.50 22.71
C ARG A 157 -2.08 13.68 24.20
N GLN A 158 -1.12 12.96 24.83
CA GLN A 158 -0.96 12.91 26.27
C GLN A 158 -2.23 12.45 27.02
N LEU A 159 -3.09 11.70 26.32
CA LEU A 159 -4.29 11.11 26.89
C LEU A 159 -3.96 9.94 27.81
N ASP A 160 -2.79 9.34 27.65
CA ASP A 160 -2.22 8.30 28.49
C ASP A 160 -1.97 8.77 29.94
N LYS A 161 -1.99 10.08 30.22
CA LYS A 161 -1.98 10.62 31.59
C LYS A 161 -3.27 10.34 32.36
N VAL A 162 -4.35 10.03 31.65
CA VAL A 162 -5.61 9.56 32.27
C VAL A 162 -5.46 8.07 32.57
N PRO A 163 -5.61 7.62 33.84
CA PRO A 163 -5.31 6.24 34.23
C PRO A 163 -6.02 5.18 33.41
N GLU A 164 -7.28 5.40 33.07
CA GLU A 164 -8.08 4.47 32.27
C GLU A 164 -7.52 4.29 30.84
N PHE A 165 -7.12 5.37 30.20
CA PHE A 165 -6.51 5.32 28.87
C PHE A 165 -5.09 4.75 28.92
N HIS A 166 -4.34 5.00 29.99
CA HIS A 166 -3.02 4.41 30.18
C HIS A 166 -3.10 2.89 30.28
N TYR A 167 -3.99 2.36 31.13
CA TYR A 167 -4.20 0.91 31.23
C TYR A 167 -4.65 0.29 29.93
N PHE A 168 -5.54 0.96 29.21
CA PHE A 168 -6.02 0.49 27.91
C PHE A 168 -4.89 0.44 26.86
N SER A 169 -4.10 1.51 26.76
CA SER A 169 -2.95 1.57 25.84
C SER A 169 -1.91 0.50 26.18
N HIS A 170 -1.60 0.33 27.47
CA HIS A 170 -0.65 -0.68 27.93
C HIS A 170 -1.09 -2.10 27.56
N ASN A 171 -2.34 -2.45 27.83
CA ASN A 171 -2.89 -3.76 27.49
C ASN A 171 -2.90 -4.02 25.98
N LEU A 172 -3.15 -2.98 25.16
CA LEU A 172 -3.05 -3.11 23.72
C LEU A 172 -1.62 -3.40 23.26
N HIS A 173 -0.62 -2.77 23.87
CA HIS A 173 0.78 -3.06 23.56
C HIS A 173 1.18 -4.50 23.85
N GLU A 174 0.66 -5.12 24.91
CA GLU A 174 0.95 -6.52 25.24
C GLU A 174 0.46 -7.51 24.17
N ILE A 175 -0.68 -7.22 23.53
CA ILE A 175 -1.28 -8.08 22.49
C ILE A 175 -0.91 -7.65 21.06
N MET A 176 -0.05 -6.64 20.90
CA MET A 176 0.32 -6.09 19.59
C MET A 176 0.95 -7.14 18.66
N VAL A 177 1.67 -8.13 19.20
CA VAL A 177 2.22 -9.25 18.42
C VAL A 177 1.12 -10.02 17.71
N VAL A 178 -0.03 -10.24 18.36
CA VAL A 178 -1.16 -10.95 17.78
C VAL A 178 -1.78 -10.12 16.65
N PHE A 179 -1.95 -8.81 16.86
CA PHE A 179 -2.47 -7.92 15.82
C PHE A 179 -1.52 -7.82 14.63
N ALA A 180 -0.21 -7.67 14.85
CA ALA A 180 0.78 -7.64 13.79
C ALA A 180 0.80 -8.96 12.96
N ALA A 181 0.71 -10.12 13.62
CA ALA A 181 0.63 -11.41 12.93
C ALA A 181 -0.67 -11.54 12.13
N THR A 182 -1.82 -11.19 12.74
CA THR A 182 -3.13 -11.23 12.09
C THR A 182 -3.20 -10.25 10.91
N GLY A 183 -2.71 -9.03 11.11
CA GLY A 183 -2.65 -8.01 10.05
C GLY A 183 -1.78 -8.44 8.88
N THR A 184 -0.63 -9.06 9.16
CA THR A 184 0.24 -9.62 8.12
C THR A 184 -0.49 -10.69 7.32
N PHE A 185 -1.16 -11.62 7.98
CA PHE A 185 -1.91 -12.69 7.33
C PHE A 185 -3.04 -12.12 6.45
N LEU A 186 -3.88 -11.25 7.00
CA LEU A 186 -5.00 -10.62 6.27
C LEU A 186 -4.52 -9.81 5.07
N SER A 187 -3.43 -9.05 5.22
CA SER A 187 -2.88 -8.26 4.13
C SER A 187 -2.24 -9.12 3.04
N PHE A 188 -1.62 -10.25 3.42
CA PHE A 188 -1.10 -11.23 2.47
C PHE A 188 -2.21 -11.80 1.57
N PHE A 189 -3.29 -12.26 2.19
CA PHE A 189 -4.44 -12.76 1.45
C PHE A 189 -5.11 -11.69 0.61
N HIS A 190 -5.28 -10.49 1.15
CA HIS A 190 -5.84 -9.37 0.40
C HIS A 190 -5.04 -9.05 -0.87
N GLN A 191 -3.73 -8.86 -0.73
CA GLN A 191 -2.85 -8.60 -1.87
C GLN A 191 -2.83 -9.77 -2.86
N GLY A 192 -2.75 -10.99 -2.35
CA GLY A 192 -2.76 -12.20 -3.17
C GLY A 192 -4.07 -12.37 -3.94
N SER A 193 -5.21 -12.12 -3.32
CA SER A 193 -6.53 -12.23 -3.96
C SER A 193 -6.72 -11.19 -5.06
N LEU A 194 -6.20 -9.97 -4.89
CA LEU A 194 -6.14 -8.97 -5.96
C LEU A 194 -5.30 -9.48 -7.13
N GLY A 195 -4.10 -9.99 -6.86
CA GLY A 195 -3.25 -10.62 -7.88
C GLY A 195 -3.93 -11.79 -8.58
N GLY A 196 -4.61 -12.65 -7.81
CA GLY A 196 -5.39 -13.76 -8.32
C GLY A 196 -6.53 -13.31 -9.23
N LEU A 197 -7.28 -12.29 -8.83
CA LEU A 197 -8.36 -11.71 -9.63
C LEU A 197 -7.85 -11.25 -11.00
N TYR A 198 -6.76 -10.49 -11.03
CA TYR A 198 -6.17 -10.02 -12.29
C TYR A 198 -5.50 -11.14 -13.08
N GLY A 199 -4.96 -12.15 -12.41
CA GLY A 199 -4.33 -13.29 -13.04
C GLY A 199 -5.26 -14.19 -13.84
N VAL A 200 -6.55 -14.24 -13.49
CA VAL A 200 -7.56 -15.03 -14.19
C VAL A 200 -8.38 -14.25 -15.23
N MET A 201 -8.13 -12.96 -15.39
CA MET A 201 -8.85 -12.14 -16.36
C MET A 201 -8.42 -12.48 -17.78
N PHE A 202 -9.38 -13.01 -18.57
CA PHE A 202 -9.16 -13.33 -19.96
C PHE A 202 -8.88 -12.10 -20.81
N ALA A 203 -8.09 -12.27 -21.88
CA ALA A 203 -7.72 -11.25 -22.84
C ALA A 203 -7.05 -9.99 -22.26
N ARG A 204 -6.48 -10.09 -21.06
CA ARG A 204 -5.64 -9.06 -20.47
C ARG A 204 -4.18 -9.46 -20.62
N PRO A 205 -3.41 -8.84 -21.52
CA PRO A 205 -1.98 -9.07 -21.63
C PRO A 205 -1.30 -8.83 -20.28
N PHE A 206 -0.30 -9.62 -19.94
CA PHE A 206 0.42 -9.58 -18.66
C PHE A 206 -0.41 -9.86 -17.39
N ALA A 207 -1.74 -9.79 -17.46
CA ALA A 207 -2.62 -10.12 -16.35
C ALA A 207 -3.06 -11.58 -16.36
N PHE A 208 -3.44 -12.09 -17.56
CA PHE A 208 -3.84 -13.49 -17.69
C PHE A 208 -2.65 -14.43 -17.54
N ARG A 209 -2.75 -15.33 -16.56
CA ARG A 209 -1.74 -16.34 -16.24
C ARG A 209 -2.41 -17.69 -16.04
N GLU A 210 -1.70 -18.75 -16.39
CA GLU A 210 -2.10 -20.09 -15.98
C GLU A 210 -2.00 -20.19 -14.46
N GLY A 211 -2.99 -20.82 -13.85
CA GLY A 211 -2.99 -21.05 -12.41
C GLY A 211 -1.84 -21.95 -12.00
N PHE A 212 -1.27 -21.69 -10.83
CA PHE A 212 -0.35 -22.56 -10.14
C PHE A 212 -1.10 -23.22 -8.98
N PHE A 213 -1.35 -24.49 -9.06
CA PHE A 213 -2.24 -25.22 -8.17
C PHE A 213 -3.66 -24.62 -8.18
N ILE A 214 -3.98 -23.77 -7.19
CA ILE A 214 -5.30 -23.14 -7.03
C ILE A 214 -5.27 -21.68 -7.46
N TRP A 215 -4.11 -21.02 -7.33
CA TRP A 215 -3.96 -19.59 -7.61
C TRP A 215 -2.99 -19.35 -8.76
N PRO A 216 -3.25 -18.32 -9.59
CA PRO A 216 -2.30 -17.90 -10.61
C PRO A 216 -1.03 -17.30 -9.99
N TRP A 217 0.06 -17.34 -10.73
CA TRP A 217 1.35 -16.78 -10.30
C TRP A 217 1.28 -15.31 -9.88
N THR A 218 0.35 -14.54 -10.45
CA THR A 218 0.10 -13.14 -10.10
C THR A 218 -0.31 -12.96 -8.64
N PHE A 219 -0.90 -13.96 -7.99
CA PHE A 219 -1.16 -13.94 -6.56
C PHE A 219 0.13 -13.65 -5.77
N PHE A 220 1.17 -14.41 -6.04
CA PHE A 220 2.46 -14.28 -5.33
C PHE A 220 3.23 -13.04 -5.76
N LEU A 221 3.13 -12.63 -7.03
CA LEU A 221 3.77 -11.42 -7.53
C LEU A 221 3.20 -10.17 -6.87
N PHE A 222 1.88 -10.08 -6.69
CA PHE A 222 1.26 -8.96 -5.98
C PHE A 222 1.72 -8.87 -4.54
N VAL A 223 1.76 -9.99 -3.83
CA VAL A 223 2.31 -10.04 -2.46
C VAL A 223 3.76 -9.59 -2.43
N ALA A 224 4.60 -10.14 -3.30
CA ALA A 224 6.03 -9.80 -3.34
C ALA A 224 6.28 -8.32 -3.64
N SER A 225 5.54 -7.73 -4.59
CA SER A 225 5.63 -6.30 -4.90
C SER A 225 5.17 -5.43 -3.73
N ALA A 226 4.09 -5.80 -3.05
CA ALA A 226 3.54 -5.05 -1.93
C ALA A 226 4.50 -5.01 -0.74
N ILE A 227 5.09 -6.16 -0.36
CA ILE A 227 6.07 -6.22 0.74
C ILE A 227 7.40 -5.53 0.41
N ALA A 228 7.71 -5.32 -0.87
CA ALA A 228 8.86 -4.53 -1.29
C ALA A 228 8.55 -3.02 -1.32
N SER A 229 7.42 -2.61 -1.90
CA SER A 229 7.07 -1.21 -2.09
C SER A 229 6.60 -0.51 -0.81
N GLY A 230 5.89 -1.21 0.07
CA GLY A 230 5.35 -0.63 1.30
C GLY A 230 6.41 -0.05 2.24
N PRO A 231 7.45 -0.80 2.61
CA PRO A 231 8.56 -0.27 3.38
C PRO A 231 9.31 0.88 2.68
N ALA A 232 9.42 0.84 1.35
CA ALA A 232 10.01 1.94 0.57
C ALA A 232 9.23 3.24 0.76
N LEU A 233 7.88 3.19 0.65
CA LEU A 233 7.04 4.35 0.93
C LEU A 233 7.23 4.85 2.37
N THR A 234 7.33 3.96 3.35
CA THR A 234 7.54 4.35 4.75
C THR A 234 8.86 5.11 4.92
N ILE A 235 9.94 4.67 4.27
CA ILE A 235 11.22 5.38 4.25
C ILE A 235 11.08 6.75 3.58
N LEU A 236 10.43 6.81 2.42
CA LEU A 236 10.22 8.05 1.67
C LEU A 236 9.44 9.07 2.51
N VAL A 237 8.32 8.67 3.10
CA VAL A 237 7.52 9.54 3.98
C VAL A 237 8.33 9.99 5.19
N CYS A 238 9.10 9.11 5.82
CA CYS A 238 10.00 9.46 6.91
C CYS A 238 10.96 10.59 6.49
N LYS A 239 11.64 10.42 5.37
CA LYS A 239 12.60 11.41 4.84
C LYS A 239 11.93 12.72 4.46
N MET A 240 10.75 12.67 3.85
CA MET A 240 9.97 13.88 3.54
C MET A 240 9.60 14.66 4.80
N VAL A 241 9.09 13.98 5.83
CA VAL A 241 8.71 14.62 7.10
C VAL A 241 9.94 15.16 7.83
N GLU A 242 11.06 14.42 7.86
CA GLU A 242 12.34 14.93 8.41
C GLU A 242 12.83 16.17 7.66
N GLY A 243 12.73 16.19 6.33
CA GLY A 243 13.10 17.33 5.49
C GLY A 243 12.27 18.59 5.77
N VAL A 244 10.94 18.42 5.91
CA VAL A 244 10.01 19.53 6.21
C VAL A 244 10.16 20.02 7.66
N THR A 245 10.22 19.10 8.61
CA THR A 245 10.26 19.43 10.05
C THR A 245 11.65 19.80 10.54
N ARG A 246 12.68 19.44 9.78
CA ARG A 246 14.11 19.53 10.16
C ARG A 246 14.42 18.81 11.48
N LYS A 247 13.64 17.80 11.82
CA LYS A 247 13.83 16.96 13.01
C LYS A 247 14.06 15.53 12.55
N LYS A 248 15.03 14.85 13.14
CA LYS A 248 15.18 13.39 12.96
C LYS A 248 14.06 12.68 13.72
N LEU A 249 13.25 11.92 13.00
CA LEU A 249 12.15 11.15 13.57
C LEU A 249 12.58 9.74 13.93
N VAL A 250 13.46 9.16 13.12
CA VAL A 250 13.86 7.75 13.18
C VAL A 250 15.38 7.65 13.16
N ARG A 251 15.92 6.69 13.90
CA ARG A 251 17.37 6.41 13.85
C ARG A 251 17.79 5.94 12.46
N ARG A 252 18.93 6.44 11.99
CA ARG A 252 19.46 6.10 10.67
C ARG A 252 19.63 4.59 10.47
N GLU A 253 20.01 3.88 11.51
CA GLU A 253 20.18 2.43 11.49
C GLU A 253 18.90 1.69 11.13
N ALA A 254 17.74 2.12 11.66
CA ALA A 254 16.45 1.55 11.34
C ALA A 254 16.09 1.76 9.85
N ILE A 255 16.34 2.97 9.35
CA ILE A 255 16.09 3.30 7.93
C ILE A 255 16.99 2.44 7.03
N LEU A 256 18.29 2.34 7.32
CA LEU A 256 19.24 1.55 6.52
C LEU A 256 18.93 0.05 6.57
N LEU A 257 18.50 -0.46 7.74
CA LEU A 257 18.08 -1.85 7.86
C LEU A 257 16.83 -2.12 7.01
N LEU A 258 15.82 -1.27 7.11
CA LEU A 258 14.59 -1.40 6.35
C LEU A 258 14.86 -1.28 4.84
N ALA A 259 15.70 -0.32 4.43
CA ALA A 259 16.13 -0.15 3.04
C ALA A 259 16.86 -1.39 2.50
N LYS A 260 17.74 -2.00 3.30
CA LYS A 260 18.42 -3.24 2.93
C LYS A 260 17.44 -4.39 2.72
N VAL A 261 16.48 -4.57 3.62
CA VAL A 261 15.43 -5.60 3.51
C VAL A 261 14.60 -5.37 2.25
N THR A 262 14.17 -4.13 2.02
CA THR A 262 13.46 -3.72 0.80
C THR A 262 14.24 -4.07 -0.46
N GLY A 263 15.54 -3.79 -0.49
CA GLY A 263 16.41 -4.13 -1.62
C GLY A 263 16.45 -5.62 -1.93
N TYR A 264 16.53 -6.49 -0.93
CA TYR A 264 16.47 -7.94 -1.12
C TYR A 264 15.10 -8.41 -1.63
N LEU A 265 14.01 -7.87 -1.07
CA LEU A 265 12.66 -8.21 -1.51
C LEU A 265 12.42 -7.78 -2.95
N LEU A 266 12.88 -6.59 -3.31
CA LEU A 266 12.77 -6.07 -4.66
C LEU A 266 13.60 -6.90 -5.66
N ALA A 267 14.82 -7.28 -5.30
CA ALA A 267 15.64 -8.16 -6.13
C ALA A 267 14.98 -9.53 -6.32
N PHE A 268 14.40 -10.10 -5.26
CA PHE A 268 13.63 -11.34 -5.36
C PHE A 268 12.42 -11.17 -6.28
N TYR A 269 11.64 -10.11 -6.09
CA TYR A 269 10.50 -9.81 -6.95
C TYR A 269 10.91 -9.67 -8.42
N MET A 270 12.01 -8.99 -8.72
CA MET A 270 12.50 -8.83 -10.09
C MET A 270 12.88 -10.14 -10.75
N VAL A 271 13.55 -11.03 -10.02
CA VAL A 271 13.88 -12.37 -10.54
C VAL A 271 12.60 -13.14 -10.88
N VAL A 272 11.64 -13.20 -9.97
CA VAL A 272 10.38 -13.91 -10.19
C VAL A 272 9.57 -13.27 -11.32
N LYS A 273 9.52 -11.92 -11.38
CA LYS A 273 8.81 -11.18 -12.43
C LYS A 273 9.40 -11.41 -13.82
N ILE A 274 10.72 -11.43 -13.94
CA ILE A 274 11.40 -11.72 -15.22
C ILE A 274 11.11 -13.16 -15.65
N LEU A 275 11.19 -14.13 -14.76
CA LEU A 275 10.88 -15.54 -15.04
C LEU A 275 9.41 -15.72 -15.43
N ASP A 276 8.49 -15.08 -14.73
CA ASP A 276 7.05 -15.10 -15.04
C ASP A 276 6.77 -14.47 -16.40
N THR A 277 7.37 -13.32 -16.70
CA THR A 277 7.21 -12.64 -17.98
C THR A 277 7.76 -13.49 -19.13
N TRP A 278 8.92 -14.11 -18.94
CA TRP A 278 9.50 -15.02 -19.91
C TRP A 278 8.61 -16.23 -20.18
N TRP A 279 8.10 -16.86 -19.11
CA TRP A 279 7.16 -18.00 -19.23
C TRP A 279 5.88 -17.59 -19.95
N TRP A 280 5.32 -16.46 -19.58
CA TRP A 280 4.12 -15.94 -20.23
C TRP A 280 4.37 -15.68 -21.73
N ALA A 281 5.46 -15.04 -22.08
CA ALA A 281 5.81 -14.71 -23.48
C ALA A 281 6.05 -15.96 -24.36
N THR A 282 6.65 -17.00 -23.78
CA THR A 282 7.08 -18.19 -24.56
C THR A 282 6.08 -19.34 -24.52
N GLN A 283 5.24 -19.42 -23.50
CA GLN A 283 4.31 -20.54 -23.32
C GLN A 283 2.84 -20.10 -23.34
N THR A 284 2.47 -19.14 -22.51
CA THR A 284 1.05 -18.81 -22.31
C THR A 284 0.49 -17.99 -23.49
N ALA A 285 1.13 -16.93 -23.90
CA ALA A 285 0.67 -16.07 -24.99
C ALA A 285 0.52 -16.84 -26.33
N PRO A 286 1.49 -17.67 -26.77
CA PRO A 286 1.34 -18.48 -27.98
C PRO A 286 0.17 -19.48 -27.92
N ARG A 287 -0.07 -20.12 -26.76
CA ARG A 287 -1.22 -21.03 -26.58
C ARG A 287 -2.57 -20.32 -26.69
N MET A 288 -2.60 -19.03 -26.43
CA MET A 288 -3.78 -18.18 -26.57
C MET A 288 -3.89 -17.56 -27.98
N GLY A 289 -3.01 -17.90 -28.91
CA GLY A 289 -2.96 -17.31 -30.23
C GLY A 289 -2.44 -15.88 -30.27
N MET A 290 -1.76 -15.43 -29.20
CA MET A 290 -1.16 -14.10 -29.10
C MET A 290 0.35 -14.18 -29.35
N ASN A 291 0.89 -13.18 -30.03
CA ASN A 291 2.33 -13.05 -30.19
C ASN A 291 2.84 -11.97 -29.21
N PHE A 292 3.88 -12.29 -28.43
CA PHE A 292 4.48 -11.32 -27.51
C PHE A 292 4.91 -10.02 -28.21
N ALA A 293 5.38 -10.12 -29.48
CA ALA A 293 5.76 -8.95 -30.27
C ALA A 293 4.60 -7.98 -30.52
N ASP A 294 3.35 -8.44 -30.52
CA ASP A 294 2.18 -7.60 -30.77
C ASP A 294 1.95 -6.56 -29.67
N PHE A 295 2.40 -6.84 -28.44
CA PHE A 295 2.31 -5.88 -27.33
C PHE A 295 3.25 -4.69 -27.49
N PHE A 296 4.32 -4.83 -28.26
CA PHE A 296 5.24 -3.73 -28.55
C PHE A 296 4.75 -2.79 -29.63
N GLN A 297 3.72 -3.19 -30.38
CA GLN A 297 3.07 -2.34 -31.37
C GLN A 297 2.15 -1.29 -30.75
N THR A 298 1.78 -1.47 -29.48
CA THR A 298 1.01 -0.47 -28.74
C THR A 298 1.93 0.67 -28.25
N PRO A 299 1.43 1.93 -28.21
CA PRO A 299 2.27 3.10 -27.93
C PRO A 299 3.05 3.05 -26.61
N TYR A 300 2.57 2.25 -25.64
CA TYR A 300 3.11 2.22 -24.28
C TYR A 300 3.66 0.85 -23.86
N GLY A 301 3.44 -0.23 -24.61
CA GLY A 301 3.70 -1.59 -24.13
C GLY A 301 5.16 -1.84 -23.75
N MET A 302 6.11 -1.50 -24.61
CA MET A 302 7.54 -1.66 -24.32
C MET A 302 8.00 -0.71 -23.21
N TRP A 303 7.58 0.55 -23.22
CA TRP A 303 7.98 1.52 -22.23
C TRP A 303 7.48 1.18 -20.84
N LEU A 304 6.26 0.65 -20.71
CA LEU A 304 5.74 0.17 -19.44
C LEU A 304 6.56 -1.00 -18.88
N LEU A 305 6.93 -1.96 -19.74
CA LEU A 305 7.76 -3.10 -19.34
C LEU A 305 9.17 -2.65 -18.92
N VAL A 306 9.80 -1.75 -19.67
CA VAL A 306 11.11 -1.19 -19.32
C VAL A 306 11.02 -0.37 -18.02
N ALA A 307 9.99 0.45 -17.86
CA ALA A 307 9.79 1.22 -16.65
C ALA A 307 9.60 0.30 -15.43
N GLU A 308 8.76 -0.72 -15.53
CA GLU A 308 8.51 -1.66 -14.45
C GLU A 308 9.77 -2.44 -14.05
N ILE A 309 10.46 -3.04 -15.03
CA ILE A 309 11.59 -3.93 -14.74
C ILE A 309 12.85 -3.14 -14.42
N VAL A 310 13.19 -2.13 -15.24
CA VAL A 310 14.48 -1.44 -15.12
C VAL A 310 14.39 -0.29 -14.13
N VAL A 311 13.45 0.66 -14.37
CA VAL A 311 13.42 1.92 -13.59
C VAL A 311 12.84 1.69 -12.20
N CYS A 312 11.75 0.94 -12.08
CA CYS A 312 11.09 0.71 -10.80
C CYS A 312 11.59 -0.54 -10.07
N GLY A 313 12.35 -1.41 -10.72
CA GLY A 313 12.82 -2.67 -10.17
C GLY A 313 14.33 -2.76 -10.02
N ILE A 314 15.06 -2.94 -11.12
CA ILE A 314 16.50 -3.25 -11.09
C ILE A 314 17.31 -2.08 -10.52
N ILE A 315 17.07 -0.84 -10.95
CA ILE A 315 17.81 0.33 -10.48
C ILE A 315 17.65 0.52 -8.97
N PRO A 316 16.44 0.58 -8.41
CA PRO A 316 16.27 0.71 -6.97
C PRO A 316 16.84 -0.50 -6.19
N ALA A 317 16.72 -1.72 -6.72
CA ALA A 317 17.32 -2.89 -6.06
C ALA A 317 18.86 -2.76 -5.95
N ILE A 318 19.54 -2.31 -7.01
CA ILE A 318 20.98 -2.09 -7.00
C ILE A 318 21.35 -1.00 -6.00
N ILE A 319 20.64 0.13 -6.00
CA ILE A 319 20.88 1.25 -5.06
C ILE A 319 20.73 0.77 -3.61
N LEU A 320 19.63 0.07 -3.30
CA LEU A 320 19.34 -0.37 -1.95
C LEU A 320 20.26 -1.51 -1.45
N LEU A 321 20.79 -2.33 -2.35
CA LEU A 321 21.71 -3.42 -1.99
C LEU A 321 23.17 -2.95 -1.90
N THR A 322 23.56 -1.89 -2.61
CA THR A 322 24.91 -1.33 -2.56
C THR A 322 25.08 -0.46 -1.31
N PRO A 323 25.96 -0.82 -0.36
CA PRO A 323 26.09 -0.10 0.91
C PRO A 323 26.33 1.41 0.74
N GLN A 324 27.26 1.78 -0.15
CA GLN A 324 27.63 3.19 -0.40
C GLN A 324 26.45 4.00 -0.96
N ALA A 325 25.69 3.41 -1.91
CA ALA A 325 24.54 4.07 -2.51
C ALA A 325 23.37 4.18 -1.53
N ARG A 326 23.13 3.14 -0.73
CA ARG A 326 22.09 3.15 0.30
C ARG A 326 22.35 4.17 1.41
N GLU A 327 23.60 4.47 1.70
CA GLU A 327 24.00 5.47 2.70
C GLU A 327 23.90 6.90 2.20
N ASP A 328 23.85 7.11 0.89
CA ASP A 328 23.63 8.41 0.28
C ASP A 328 22.16 8.82 0.42
N GLU A 329 21.91 10.00 1.01
CA GLU A 329 20.53 10.44 1.29
C GLU A 329 19.75 10.79 0.02
N VAL A 330 20.41 11.20 -1.05
CA VAL A 330 19.74 11.51 -2.32
C VAL A 330 19.33 10.21 -3.02
N LEU A 331 20.27 9.26 -3.12
CA LEU A 331 20.01 7.97 -3.74
C LEU A 331 18.99 7.13 -2.97
N LEU A 332 18.90 7.31 -1.65
CA LEU A 332 17.91 6.62 -0.83
C LEU A 332 16.47 7.11 -1.09
N ILE A 333 16.30 8.35 -1.58
CA ILE A 333 14.98 8.95 -1.84
C ILE A 333 14.54 8.72 -3.29
N VAL A 334 15.48 8.54 -4.22
CA VAL A 334 15.22 8.25 -5.64
C VAL A 334 14.84 6.79 -5.84
#